data_bd9d8851ee9e29ff2e62ab4c5c6f339c
#
_entry.id   bd9d8851ee9e29ff2e62ab4c5c6f339c
#
_cell.length_a   1.000
_cell.length_b   1.000
_cell.length_c   1.000
_cell.angle_alpha   90.00
_cell.angle_beta   90.00
_cell.angle_gamma   90.00
#
_symmetry.space_group_name_H-M   'P 1'
#
loop_
_entity.id
_entity.type
_entity.pdbx_description
1 polymer ?
#
loop_
_entity_poly.entity_id
_entity_poly.type
_entity_poly.pdbx_seq_one_letter_code
_entity_poly.pdbx_strand_id
1 'polypeptide(L)'
;MNLIFDLETNGLLRDVSTIHCLAIHDIDKEETYTFNDVGSEEPIVRGIQLLSDADSIIGHNIIGYDLPVIHKLYPWFTDPGTVVDTLLLSRLYHSDMMKLDKKHNWKHMPLKLYGRHSLES
;
A
#
# COMPACT_ATOMS: atom_id res chain seq x y z
N MET A 1 -8.45 -10.09 -6.71
CA MET A 1 -7.17 -10.40 -6.05
C MET A 1 -6.86 -9.30 -5.06
N ASN A 2 -6.59 -9.69 -3.83
CA ASN A 2 -6.31 -8.75 -2.75
C ASN A 2 -4.89 -9.01 -2.25
N LEU A 3 -4.06 -7.98 -2.27
CA LEU A 3 -2.63 -8.14 -2.04
C LEU A 3 -2.15 -7.26 -0.88
N ILE A 4 -1.29 -7.82 -0.05
CA ILE A 4 -0.56 -7.05 0.96
C ILE A 4 0.85 -6.91 0.40
N PHE A 5 1.44 -5.72 0.52
CA PHE A 5 2.78 -5.55 -0.03
C PHE A 5 3.65 -4.64 0.83
N ASP A 6 4.95 -4.77 0.63
CA ASP A 6 5.95 -3.98 1.34
C ASP A 6 7.15 -3.77 0.42
N LEU A 7 7.71 -2.57 0.45
CA LEU A 7 8.88 -2.21 -0.35
C LEU A 7 10.11 -2.00 0.51
N GLU A 8 11.27 -2.39 -0.05
CA GLU A 8 12.57 -2.03 0.50
C GLU A 8 13.26 -1.17 -0.53
N THR A 9 13.69 0.02 -0.15
CA THR A 9 14.28 0.98 -1.08
C THR A 9 15.61 1.52 -0.59
N ASN A 10 16.22 2.38 -1.41
CA ASN A 10 17.52 2.94 -1.08
C ASN A 10 17.47 4.30 -0.42
N GLY A 11 16.29 4.74 0.01
CA GLY A 11 16.26 6.03 0.68
C GLY A 11 14.87 6.61 0.91
N LEU A 12 14.85 7.87 1.27
CA LEU A 12 13.63 8.60 1.51
C LEU A 12 12.95 8.94 0.18
N LEU A 13 11.67 9.25 0.25
CA LEU A 13 10.87 9.48 -0.96
C LEU A 13 11.53 10.47 -1.93
N ARG A 14 12.08 11.54 -1.41
CA ARG A 14 12.66 12.56 -2.28
C ARG A 14 13.96 12.10 -2.94
N ASP A 15 14.67 11.19 -2.29
CA ASP A 15 15.98 10.71 -2.77
C ASP A 15 15.96 9.33 -3.40
N VAL A 16 14.84 8.62 -3.29
CA VAL A 16 14.77 7.25 -3.73
C VAL A 16 14.95 7.16 -5.25
N SER A 17 15.75 6.20 -5.68
CA SER A 17 15.96 5.94 -7.10
C SER A 17 15.83 4.46 -7.42
N THR A 18 15.82 3.59 -6.41
CA THR A 18 15.82 2.16 -6.63
C THR A 18 14.97 1.45 -5.58
N ILE A 19 14.17 0.50 -6.03
CA ILE A 19 13.48 -0.42 -5.15
C ILE A 19 14.34 -1.68 -5.10
N HIS A 20 14.80 -2.04 -3.90
CA HIS A 20 15.64 -3.22 -3.73
C HIS A 20 14.83 -4.50 -3.73
N CYS A 21 13.67 -4.45 -3.10
CA CYS A 21 12.87 -5.65 -2.94
C CYS A 21 11.40 -5.26 -2.79
N LEU A 22 10.54 -6.10 -3.35
CA LEU A 22 9.10 -5.94 -3.22
C LEU A 22 8.55 -7.29 -2.78
N ALA A 23 7.90 -7.32 -1.63
CA ALA A 23 7.25 -8.52 -1.14
C ALA A 23 5.74 -8.34 -1.30
N ILE A 24 5.09 -9.34 -1.86
CA ILE A 24 3.63 -9.33 -2.05
C ILE A 24 3.06 -10.62 -1.49
N HIS A 25 2.01 -10.50 -0.70
CA HIS A 25 1.28 -11.65 -0.20
C HIS A 25 -0.14 -11.61 -0.77
N ASP A 26 -0.50 -12.65 -1.50
CA ASP A 26 -1.83 -12.79 -2.07
C ASP A 26 -2.72 -13.42 -1.00
N ILE A 27 -3.64 -12.64 -0.46
CA ILE A 27 -4.50 -13.08 0.63
C ILE A 27 -5.42 -14.21 0.17
N ASP A 28 -5.90 -14.12 -1.04
CA ASP A 28 -6.87 -15.10 -1.56
C ASP A 28 -6.25 -16.47 -1.77
N LYS A 29 -5.01 -16.50 -2.24
CA LYS A 29 -4.30 -17.75 -2.50
C LYS A 29 -3.37 -18.15 -1.39
N GLU A 30 -3.17 -17.27 -0.42
CA GLU A 30 -2.24 -17.48 0.69
C GLU A 30 -0.84 -17.81 0.19
N GLU A 31 -0.40 -17.07 -0.83
CA GLU A 31 0.93 -17.22 -1.41
C GLU A 31 1.72 -15.94 -1.29
N THR A 32 3.02 -16.08 -1.07
CA THR A 32 3.90 -14.92 -0.96
C THR A 32 4.89 -14.93 -2.11
N TYR A 33 5.07 -13.76 -2.72
CA TYR A 33 6.00 -13.57 -3.83
C TYR A 33 7.02 -12.51 -3.45
N THR A 34 8.25 -12.69 -3.89
CA THR A 34 9.31 -11.73 -3.66
C THR A 34 9.90 -11.34 -5.01
N PHE A 35 10.09 -10.04 -5.21
CA PHE A 35 10.60 -9.51 -6.47
C PHE A 35 11.83 -8.65 -6.19
N ASN A 36 12.86 -8.82 -7.00
CA ASN A 36 14.02 -7.93 -6.98
C ASN A 36 14.69 -8.02 -8.35
N ASP A 37 15.61 -7.08 -8.60
CA ASP A 37 16.25 -7.01 -9.90
C ASP A 37 17.62 -7.69 -9.92
N VAL A 38 17.93 -8.41 -8.86
CA VAL A 38 19.20 -9.15 -8.79
C VAL A 38 18.91 -10.60 -8.48
N GLY A 39 19.81 -11.48 -8.90
CA GLY A 39 19.67 -12.89 -8.63
C GLY A 39 18.63 -13.56 -9.51
N SER A 40 18.05 -14.63 -9.01
CA SER A 40 17.10 -15.43 -9.78
C SER A 40 15.64 -15.06 -9.52
N GLU A 41 15.40 -14.03 -8.72
CA GLU A 41 14.04 -13.59 -8.42
C GLU A 41 13.43 -12.89 -9.60
N GLU A 42 12.10 -12.82 -9.61
CA GLU A 42 11.39 -12.07 -10.62
C GLU A 42 11.70 -10.57 -10.48
N PRO A 43 11.77 -9.85 -11.59
CA PRO A 43 12.09 -8.42 -11.51
C PRO A 43 10.99 -7.61 -10.86
N ILE A 44 11.39 -6.50 -10.26
CA ILE A 44 10.47 -5.61 -9.55
C ILE A 44 9.28 -5.21 -10.40
N VAL A 45 9.51 -4.91 -11.68
CA VAL A 45 8.44 -4.45 -12.57
C VAL A 45 7.28 -5.44 -12.64
N ARG A 46 7.57 -6.73 -12.52
CA ARG A 46 6.52 -7.76 -12.54
C ARG A 46 5.63 -7.63 -11.31
N GLY A 47 6.24 -7.36 -10.17
CA GLY A 47 5.48 -7.14 -8.94
C GLY A 47 4.65 -5.88 -9.02
N ILE A 48 5.20 -4.82 -9.60
CA ILE A 48 4.46 -3.57 -9.76
C ILE A 48 3.25 -3.79 -10.68
N GLN A 49 3.41 -4.56 -11.74
CA GLN A 49 2.28 -4.89 -12.61
C GLN A 49 1.22 -5.68 -11.87
N LEU A 50 1.63 -6.60 -11.02
CA LEU A 50 0.69 -7.38 -10.23
C LEU A 50 -0.11 -6.49 -9.29
N LEU A 51 0.56 -5.53 -8.65
CA LEU A 51 -0.14 -4.58 -7.79
C LEU A 51 -1.12 -3.73 -8.59
N SER A 52 -0.76 -3.33 -9.78
CA SER A 52 -1.63 -2.54 -10.64
C SER A 52 -2.89 -3.29 -11.03
N ASP A 53 -2.80 -4.61 -11.16
CA ASP A 53 -3.93 -5.44 -11.56
C ASP A 53 -4.80 -5.90 -10.40
N ALA A 54 -4.41 -5.63 -9.18
CA ALA A 54 -5.15 -6.08 -8.00
C ALA A 54 -6.47 -5.34 -7.83
N ASP A 55 -7.39 -5.97 -7.15
CA ASP A 55 -8.65 -5.32 -6.77
C ASP A 55 -8.41 -4.41 -5.58
N SER A 56 -7.58 -4.85 -4.66
CA SER A 56 -7.20 -4.03 -3.52
C SER A 56 -5.76 -4.30 -3.15
N ILE A 57 -5.10 -3.28 -2.62
CA ILE A 57 -3.76 -3.41 -2.07
C ILE A 57 -3.74 -2.86 -0.66
N ILE A 58 -2.96 -3.51 0.18
CA ILE A 58 -2.91 -3.23 1.60
C ILE A 58 -1.45 -3.12 2.02
N GLY A 59 -1.15 -2.16 2.86
CA GLY A 59 0.21 -2.03 3.37
C GLY A 59 0.30 -0.99 4.46
N HIS A 60 1.47 -0.91 5.08
CA HIS A 60 1.70 0.02 6.17
C HIS A 60 2.43 1.25 5.65
N ASN A 61 1.83 2.41 5.81
CA ASN A 61 2.36 3.69 5.32
C ASN A 61 2.52 3.72 3.80
N ILE A 62 1.66 2.99 3.08
CA ILE A 62 1.79 2.92 1.63
C ILE A 62 1.34 4.21 0.94
N ILE A 63 0.36 4.90 1.51
CA ILE A 63 -0.09 6.16 0.92
C ILE A 63 0.97 7.24 1.11
N GLY A 64 1.66 7.22 2.23
CA GLY A 64 2.68 8.22 2.54
C GLY A 64 4.03 7.95 1.90
N TYR A 65 4.32 6.70 1.56
CA TYR A 65 5.65 6.37 1.05
C TYR A 65 5.63 5.42 -0.14
N ASP A 66 5.12 4.19 0.04
CA ASP A 66 5.26 3.15 -0.99
C ASP A 66 4.62 3.54 -2.33
N LEU A 67 3.39 4.02 -2.29
CA LEU A 67 2.73 4.40 -3.53
C LEU A 67 3.38 5.61 -4.21
N PRO A 68 3.74 6.67 -3.48
CA PRO A 68 4.49 7.76 -4.10
C PRO A 68 5.82 7.30 -4.70
N VAL A 69 6.50 6.36 -4.05
CA VAL A 69 7.75 5.80 -4.61
C VAL A 69 7.47 5.07 -5.91
N ILE A 70 6.44 4.24 -5.92
CA ILE A 70 6.07 3.49 -7.12
C ILE A 70 5.72 4.47 -8.25
N HIS A 71 4.94 5.48 -7.98
CA HIS A 71 4.58 6.46 -9.00
C HIS A 71 5.79 7.23 -9.51
N LYS A 72 6.74 7.48 -8.63
CA LYS A 72 7.95 8.19 -9.02
C LYS A 72 8.81 7.35 -9.96
N LEU A 73 8.98 6.07 -9.64
CA LEU A 73 9.87 5.18 -10.39
C LEU A 73 9.17 4.46 -11.54
N TYR A 74 7.86 4.27 -11.43
CA TYR A 74 7.06 3.59 -12.45
C TYR A 74 5.82 4.43 -12.76
N PRO A 75 5.99 5.51 -13.54
CA PRO A 75 4.88 6.46 -13.76
C PRO A 75 3.63 5.86 -14.41
N TRP A 76 3.76 4.71 -15.05
CA TRP A 76 2.62 4.05 -15.66
C TRP A 76 1.72 3.32 -14.67
N PHE A 77 2.17 3.19 -13.43
CA PHE A 77 1.42 2.47 -12.41
C PHE A 77 0.08 3.17 -12.13
N THR A 78 -0.97 2.39 -12.07
CA THR A 78 -2.32 2.88 -11.74
C THR A 78 -2.75 2.25 -10.42
N ASP A 79 -3.20 3.08 -9.49
CA ASP A 79 -3.67 2.59 -8.20
C ASP A 79 -4.91 1.73 -8.40
N PRO A 80 -5.00 0.59 -7.70
CA PRO A 80 -6.22 -0.20 -7.68
C PRO A 80 -7.39 0.59 -7.10
N GLY A 81 -8.59 0.08 -7.31
CA GLY A 81 -9.78 0.75 -6.83
C GLY A 81 -9.83 0.90 -5.32
N THR A 82 -9.22 0.00 -4.59
CA THR A 82 -9.20 0.05 -3.14
C THR A 82 -7.77 -0.01 -2.63
N VAL A 83 -7.40 0.95 -1.80
CA VAL A 83 -6.09 0.98 -1.16
C VAL A 83 -6.29 1.15 0.34
N VAL A 84 -5.67 0.26 1.11
CA VAL A 84 -5.79 0.28 2.56
C VAL A 84 -4.41 0.52 3.16
N ASP A 85 -4.27 1.63 3.87
CA ASP A 85 -3.01 1.96 4.56
C ASP A 85 -3.22 1.73 6.05
N THR A 86 -2.56 0.70 6.56
CA THR A 86 -2.75 0.31 7.96
C THR A 86 -2.20 1.34 8.94
N LEU A 87 -1.23 2.13 8.52
CA LEU A 87 -0.73 3.18 9.39
C LEU A 87 -1.77 4.29 9.56
N LEU A 88 -2.36 4.73 8.46
CA LEU A 88 -3.42 5.74 8.52
C LEU A 88 -4.62 5.22 9.28
N LEU A 89 -5.00 3.99 8.99
CA LEU A 89 -6.11 3.37 9.68
C LEU A 89 -5.85 3.27 11.17
N SER A 90 -4.65 2.88 11.54
CA SER A 90 -4.26 2.76 12.93
C SER A 90 -4.31 4.12 13.64
N ARG A 91 -3.78 5.15 13.00
CA ARG A 91 -3.81 6.49 13.58
C ARG A 91 -5.22 7.02 13.75
N LEU A 92 -6.04 6.82 12.74
CA LEU A 92 -7.42 7.26 12.80
C LEU A 92 -8.21 6.49 13.84
N TYR A 93 -8.05 5.19 13.85
CA TYR A 93 -8.75 4.33 14.78
C TYR A 93 -8.37 4.67 16.21
N HIS A 94 -7.07 4.84 16.44
CA HIS A 94 -6.57 5.16 17.77
C HIS A 94 -7.07 6.54 18.22
N SER A 95 -7.04 7.48 17.31
CA SER A 95 -7.53 8.83 17.59
C SER A 95 -9.02 8.82 17.92
N ASP A 96 -9.78 8.07 17.14
CA ASP A 96 -11.22 7.98 17.34
C ASP A 96 -11.62 7.20 18.57
N MET A 97 -10.79 6.27 19.00
CA MET A 97 -11.06 5.55 20.23
C MET A 97 -11.25 6.50 21.41
N MET A 98 -10.53 7.60 21.37
CA MET A 98 -10.65 8.59 22.42
C MET A 98 -11.96 9.37 22.32
N LYS A 99 -12.54 9.40 21.15
CA LYS A 99 -13.80 10.12 20.90
C LYS A 99 -15.00 9.23 20.93
N LEU A 100 -14.80 7.96 20.72
CA LEU A 100 -15.89 6.99 20.61
C LEU A 100 -16.75 6.91 21.83
N ASP A 101 -16.15 7.10 22.97
CA ASP A 101 -16.91 7.08 24.21
C ASP A 101 -18.05 8.07 24.18
N LYS A 102 -17.95 9.04 23.31
CA LYS A 102 -18.91 10.12 23.28
C LYS A 102 -19.86 10.04 22.10
N LYS A 103 -19.38 9.53 20.98
CA LYS A 103 -20.15 9.64 19.74
C LYS A 103 -20.60 8.35 19.13
N HIS A 104 -19.80 7.33 19.22
CA HIS A 104 -20.17 6.01 18.71
C HIS A 104 -20.43 5.95 17.21
N ASN A 105 -19.87 6.84 16.44
CA ASN A 105 -20.04 6.80 15.01
C ASN A 105 -18.75 6.52 14.26
N TRP A 106 -17.81 5.94 14.96
CA TRP A 106 -16.50 5.60 14.41
C TRP A 106 -16.59 4.64 13.24
N LYS A 107 -17.63 3.85 13.20
CA LYS A 107 -17.75 2.82 12.16
C LYS A 107 -17.81 3.38 10.75
N HIS A 108 -18.05 4.67 10.64
CA HIS A 108 -18.06 5.29 9.32
C HIS A 108 -16.69 5.77 8.87
N MET A 109 -15.79 5.90 9.81
CA MET A 109 -14.48 6.45 9.50
C MET A 109 -13.64 5.56 8.59
N PRO A 110 -13.56 4.26 8.85
CA PRO A 110 -12.75 3.40 7.98
C PRO A 110 -13.17 3.45 6.53
N LEU A 111 -14.47 3.56 6.28
CA LEU A 111 -14.96 3.60 4.91
C LEU A 111 -14.44 4.83 4.19
N LYS A 112 -14.38 5.95 4.87
CA LYS A 112 -13.86 7.17 4.26
C LYS A 112 -12.39 7.04 3.96
N LEU A 113 -11.66 6.39 4.83
CA LEU A 113 -10.24 6.20 4.62
C LEU A 113 -9.96 5.27 3.46
N TYR A 114 -10.75 4.23 3.34
CA TYR A 114 -10.56 3.26 2.28
C TYR A 114 -10.97 3.78 0.93
N GLY A 115 -11.76 4.84 0.89
CA GLY A 115 -12.26 5.38 -0.35
C GLY A 115 -11.14 5.97 -1.17
N ARG A 116 -11.42 6.14 -2.45
CA ARG A 116 -10.44 6.69 -3.35
C ARG A 116 -9.97 8.08 -2.96
N HIS A 117 -10.79 8.77 -2.21
CA HIS A 117 -10.45 10.13 -1.81
C HIS A 117 -9.23 10.20 -0.94
N SER A 118 -8.99 9.18 -0.14
CA SER A 118 -7.81 9.17 0.69
C SER A 118 -6.56 9.11 -0.16
N LEU A 119 -6.68 8.64 -1.37
CA LEU A 119 -5.55 8.53 -2.28
C LEU A 119 -5.30 9.80 -3.04
N GLU A 120 -6.32 10.57 -3.24
CA GLU A 120 -6.23 11.79 -4.01
C GLU A 120 -5.64 12.94 -3.25
N SER A 121 -5.60 12.80 -1.97
CA SER A 121 -5.08 13.85 -1.11
C SER A 121 -3.56 13.92 -1.13
#